data_a488a18533fb39b6d93ebe0e79c96163
#
_entry.id   a488a18533fb39b6d93ebe0e79c96163
#
_cell.length_a   1.000
_cell.length_b   1.000
_cell.length_c   1.000
_cell.angle_alpha   90.00
_cell.angle_beta   90.00
_cell.angle_gamma   90.00
#
_symmetry.space_group_name_H-M   'P 1'
#
loop_
_entity.id
_entity.type
_entity.pdbx_description
1 polymer ?
#
loop_
_entity_poly.entity_id
_entity_poly.type
_entity_poly.pdbx_seq_one_letter_code
_entity_poly.pdbx_strand_id
1 'polypeptide(L)'
;MEVVKNFIFLGSNITMGGDSSHGIRRCLLLGRKAMTNIDSVLKSRDITLLTKVHIVKAMVFPVVMNGCESWTVKKAEGQRIDAFQLRCWRRLLRVPCTARRSNQSILREIHLDYSLEGLMLKVKFQYFGHLILTADSLEKSLMLGKIEGRRRGCQRMRWLDGITNAMDMNLVKLQEMVRDREI
;
A
#
# COMPACT_ATOMS: atom_id res chain seq x y z
N MET A 1 -11.58 -7.26 -32.82
CA MET A 1 -10.80 -6.79 -31.64
C MET A 1 -11.30 -7.53 -30.43
N GLU A 2 -10.50 -8.41 -29.84
CA GLU A 2 -10.87 -9.06 -28.57
C GLU A 2 -10.70 -8.08 -27.41
N VAL A 3 -11.74 -7.91 -26.62
CA VAL A 3 -11.72 -7.06 -25.43
C VAL A 3 -11.21 -7.90 -24.27
N VAL A 4 -9.94 -7.69 -23.88
CA VAL A 4 -9.34 -8.36 -22.72
C VAL A 4 -9.88 -7.73 -21.44
N LYS A 5 -10.63 -8.48 -20.65
CA LYS A 5 -11.24 -8.00 -19.40
C LYS A 5 -10.23 -7.84 -18.24
N ASN A 6 -9.18 -8.66 -18.23
CA ASN A 6 -8.14 -8.66 -17.19
C ASN A 6 -6.77 -8.84 -17.86
N PHE A 7 -5.80 -8.05 -17.44
CA PHE A 7 -4.45 -8.05 -17.98
C PHE A 7 -3.43 -7.98 -16.85
N ILE A 8 -2.42 -8.85 -16.88
CA ILE A 8 -1.33 -8.82 -15.91
C ILE A 8 -0.14 -8.10 -16.53
N PHE A 9 0.23 -6.96 -15.96
CA PHE A 9 1.37 -6.16 -16.37
C PHE A 9 2.31 -5.92 -15.19
N LEU A 10 3.58 -6.26 -15.34
CA LEU A 10 4.60 -6.13 -14.30
C LEU A 10 4.16 -6.66 -12.92
N GLY A 11 3.39 -7.74 -12.92
CA GLY A 11 2.90 -8.34 -11.68
C GLY A 11 1.61 -7.75 -11.13
N SER A 12 1.12 -6.63 -11.66
CA SER A 12 -0.17 -6.01 -11.31
C SER A 12 -1.28 -6.49 -12.24
N ASN A 13 -2.45 -6.81 -11.66
CA ASN A 13 -3.63 -7.17 -12.43
C ASN A 13 -4.44 -5.90 -12.73
N ILE A 14 -4.42 -5.50 -14.00
CA ILE A 14 -5.18 -4.37 -14.50
C ILE A 14 -6.55 -4.90 -14.96
N THR A 15 -7.62 -4.38 -14.37
CA THR A 15 -8.99 -4.70 -14.74
C THR A 15 -9.63 -3.51 -15.46
N MET A 16 -10.52 -3.75 -16.42
CA MET A 16 -11.32 -2.68 -17.06
C MET A 16 -12.04 -1.78 -16.04
N GLY A 17 -12.31 -2.35 -14.89
CA GLY A 17 -12.94 -1.63 -13.80
C GLY A 17 -11.97 -0.78 -12.96
N GLY A 18 -10.63 -0.79 -13.15
CA GLY A 18 -9.62 -0.08 -12.32
C GLY A 18 -9.69 -0.48 -10.83
N ASP A 19 -10.14 -1.69 -10.50
CA ASP A 19 -10.23 -2.19 -9.13
C ASP A 19 -8.89 -2.81 -8.70
N SER A 20 -8.25 -2.20 -7.70
CA SER A 20 -6.96 -2.64 -7.17
C SER A 20 -7.07 -3.86 -6.24
N SER A 21 -8.28 -4.29 -5.88
CA SER A 21 -8.50 -5.35 -4.86
C SER A 21 -7.81 -6.67 -5.19
N HIS A 22 -7.77 -7.05 -6.47
CA HIS A 22 -7.07 -8.26 -6.92
C HIS A 22 -5.56 -8.15 -6.78
N GLY A 23 -4.98 -7.01 -7.18
CA GLY A 23 -3.56 -6.70 -7.02
C GLY A 23 -3.15 -6.74 -5.56
N ILE A 24 -3.91 -6.06 -4.68
CA ILE A 24 -3.68 -6.03 -3.24
C ILE A 24 -3.69 -7.45 -2.65
N ARG A 25 -4.71 -8.25 -2.96
CA ARG A 25 -4.80 -9.65 -2.48
C ARG A 25 -3.61 -10.49 -2.92
N ARG A 26 -3.18 -10.35 -4.18
CA ARG A 26 -2.00 -11.05 -4.71
C ARG A 26 -0.72 -10.64 -3.97
N CYS A 27 -0.48 -9.36 -3.77
CA CYS A 27 0.70 -8.87 -3.06
C CYS A 27 0.70 -9.30 -1.59
N LEU A 28 -0.45 -9.30 -0.91
CA LEU A 28 -0.58 -9.86 0.44
C LEU A 28 -0.28 -11.37 0.49
N LEU A 29 -0.68 -12.13 -0.54
CA LEU A 29 -0.35 -13.56 -0.65
C LEU A 29 1.16 -13.77 -0.84
N LEU A 30 1.80 -12.98 -1.70
CA LEU A 30 3.25 -13.01 -1.92
C LEU A 30 4.01 -12.62 -0.64
N GLY A 31 3.54 -11.61 0.08
CA GLY A 31 4.08 -11.23 1.38
C GLY A 31 3.98 -12.35 2.42
N ARG A 32 2.90 -13.14 2.42
CA ARG A 32 2.79 -14.33 3.29
C ARG A 32 3.83 -15.39 2.92
N LYS A 33 4.08 -15.62 1.63
CA LYS A 33 5.14 -16.52 1.16
C LYS A 33 6.53 -16.00 1.58
N ALA A 34 6.80 -14.71 1.41
CA ALA A 34 8.04 -14.09 1.86
C ALA A 34 8.26 -14.26 3.37
N MET A 35 7.22 -14.06 4.19
CA MET A 35 7.26 -14.34 5.64
C MET A 35 7.58 -15.79 5.94
N THR A 36 7.14 -16.73 5.11
CA THR A 36 7.44 -18.16 5.31
C THR A 36 8.89 -18.45 4.96
N ASN A 37 9.44 -17.83 3.93
CA ASN A 37 10.83 -18.03 3.52
C ASN A 37 11.85 -17.56 4.58
N ILE A 38 11.50 -16.53 5.37
CA ILE A 38 12.37 -16.02 6.45
C ILE A 38 12.08 -16.64 7.82
N ASP A 39 11.21 -17.65 7.90
CA ASP A 39 10.75 -18.23 9.16
C ASP A 39 11.89 -18.82 10.02
N SER A 40 12.90 -19.43 9.39
CA SER A 40 14.09 -19.92 10.07
C SER A 40 14.86 -18.81 10.79
N VAL A 41 15.03 -17.67 10.11
CA VAL A 41 15.69 -16.47 10.66
C VAL A 41 14.88 -15.90 11.81
N LEU A 42 13.55 -15.82 11.66
CA LEU A 42 12.67 -15.31 12.72
C LEU A 42 12.64 -16.22 13.96
N LYS A 43 12.90 -17.53 13.77
CA LYS A 43 12.98 -18.52 14.87
C LYS A 43 14.34 -18.54 15.57
N SER A 44 15.41 -18.05 14.95
CA SER A 44 16.73 -18.00 15.59
C SER A 44 16.67 -17.23 16.92
N ARG A 45 17.40 -17.73 17.93
CA ARG A 45 17.56 -17.06 19.23
C ARG A 45 18.70 -16.03 19.23
N ASP A 46 19.66 -16.21 18.33
CA ASP A 46 20.86 -15.36 18.22
C ASP A 46 20.59 -14.00 17.60
N ILE A 47 19.42 -13.83 16.97
CA ILE A 47 19.03 -12.59 16.30
C ILE A 47 18.13 -11.78 17.20
N THR A 48 18.49 -10.50 17.43
CA THR A 48 17.71 -9.59 18.27
C THR A 48 16.34 -9.29 17.68
N LEU A 49 15.38 -8.89 18.51
CA LEU A 49 14.04 -8.50 18.08
C LEU A 49 14.10 -7.35 17.05
N LEU A 50 14.91 -6.33 17.32
CA LEU A 50 15.07 -5.17 16.44
C LEU A 50 15.56 -5.59 15.04
N THR A 51 16.57 -6.46 14.97
CA THR A 51 17.07 -6.99 13.69
C THR A 51 16.00 -7.77 12.94
N LYS A 52 15.21 -8.59 13.62
CA LYS A 52 14.08 -9.32 13.02
C LYS A 52 13.03 -8.36 12.45
N VAL A 53 12.71 -7.28 13.17
CA VAL A 53 11.79 -6.23 12.67
C VAL A 53 12.35 -5.59 11.39
N HIS A 54 13.64 -5.27 11.36
CA HIS A 54 14.29 -4.73 10.17
C HIS A 54 14.25 -5.70 8.99
N ILE A 55 14.51 -6.99 9.22
CA ILE A 55 14.41 -8.03 8.17
C ILE A 55 13.01 -8.08 7.58
N VAL A 56 11.96 -8.08 8.41
CA VAL A 56 10.57 -8.07 7.92
C VAL A 56 10.28 -6.80 7.11
N LYS A 57 10.70 -5.63 7.61
CA LYS A 57 10.55 -4.35 6.89
C LYS A 57 11.28 -4.34 5.55
N ALA A 58 12.50 -4.90 5.48
CA ALA A 58 13.33 -4.88 4.28
C ALA A 58 12.96 -5.96 3.25
N MET A 59 12.50 -7.14 3.68
CA MET A 59 12.29 -8.27 2.78
C MET A 59 10.81 -8.56 2.48
N VAL A 60 9.90 -8.26 3.41
CA VAL A 60 8.48 -8.60 3.26
C VAL A 60 7.67 -7.40 2.78
N PHE A 61 7.88 -6.22 3.38
CA PHE A 61 7.09 -5.04 3.04
C PHE A 61 7.26 -4.59 1.59
N PRO A 62 8.46 -4.56 0.99
CA PRO A 62 8.61 -4.20 -0.42
C PRO A 62 7.85 -5.13 -1.37
N VAL A 63 7.78 -6.43 -1.04
CA VAL A 63 7.00 -7.40 -1.82
C VAL A 63 5.50 -7.07 -1.79
N VAL A 64 5.00 -6.63 -0.64
CA VAL A 64 3.58 -6.26 -0.48
C VAL A 64 3.28 -4.90 -1.09
N MET A 65 4.24 -3.98 -1.05
CA MET A 65 4.10 -2.61 -1.54
C MET A 65 4.34 -2.48 -3.06
N ASN A 66 4.73 -3.55 -3.75
CA ASN A 66 5.02 -3.52 -5.18
C ASN A 66 3.80 -3.03 -5.98
N GLY A 67 3.95 -1.91 -6.68
CA GLY A 67 2.91 -1.25 -7.47
C GLY A 67 1.84 -0.51 -6.65
N CYS A 68 2.06 -0.30 -5.34
CA CYS A 68 1.06 0.31 -4.44
C CYS A 68 0.78 1.79 -4.76
N GLU A 69 1.69 2.45 -5.46
CA GLU A 69 1.54 3.83 -5.91
C GLU A 69 0.29 4.04 -6.78
N SER A 70 -0.03 3.06 -7.62
CA SER A 70 -1.19 3.09 -8.52
C SER A 70 -2.51 2.66 -7.87
N TRP A 71 -2.48 2.10 -6.67
CA TRP A 71 -3.68 1.51 -6.07
C TRP A 71 -4.65 2.54 -5.54
N THR A 72 -5.94 2.28 -5.78
CA THR A 72 -7.04 2.93 -5.07
C THR A 72 -7.42 2.03 -3.89
N VAL A 73 -6.93 2.35 -2.70
CA VAL A 73 -7.15 1.53 -1.49
C VAL A 73 -8.50 1.92 -0.87
N LYS A 74 -9.46 0.99 -0.87
CA LYS A 74 -10.73 1.13 -0.18
C LYS A 74 -10.56 0.77 1.30
N LYS A 75 -11.47 1.20 2.16
CA LYS A 75 -11.45 0.90 3.60
C LYS A 75 -11.30 -0.61 3.91
N ALA A 76 -11.97 -1.46 3.15
CA ALA A 76 -11.88 -2.91 3.33
C ALA A 76 -10.50 -3.48 2.97
N GLU A 77 -9.82 -2.89 1.99
CA GLU A 77 -8.45 -3.24 1.62
C GLU A 77 -7.45 -2.73 2.68
N GLY A 78 -7.62 -1.51 3.19
CA GLY A 78 -6.83 -0.99 4.32
C GLY A 78 -6.89 -1.94 5.52
N GLN A 79 -8.07 -2.37 5.93
CA GLN A 79 -8.23 -3.36 7.01
C GLN A 79 -7.51 -4.69 6.74
N ARG A 80 -7.44 -5.14 5.48
CA ARG A 80 -6.69 -6.37 5.11
C ARG A 80 -5.18 -6.17 5.20
N ILE A 81 -4.70 -4.99 4.83
CA ILE A 81 -3.28 -4.60 4.94
C ILE A 81 -2.87 -4.56 6.41
N ASP A 82 -3.67 -3.94 7.27
CA ASP A 82 -3.44 -3.88 8.72
C ASP A 82 -3.47 -5.28 9.36
N ALA A 83 -4.44 -6.10 8.98
CA ALA A 83 -4.53 -7.48 9.46
C ALA A 83 -3.31 -8.32 9.01
N PHE A 84 -2.79 -8.09 7.81
CA PHE A 84 -1.57 -8.72 7.33
C PHE A 84 -0.36 -8.27 8.15
N GLN A 85 -0.18 -6.96 8.36
CA GLN A 85 0.90 -6.40 9.16
C GLN A 85 0.90 -6.97 10.58
N LEU A 86 -0.26 -6.98 11.23
CA LEU A 86 -0.42 -7.54 12.56
C LEU A 86 -0.07 -9.03 12.62
N ARG A 87 -0.45 -9.80 11.58
CA ARG A 87 -0.08 -11.22 11.48
C ARG A 87 1.44 -11.41 11.37
N CYS A 88 2.14 -10.55 10.62
CA CYS A 88 3.61 -10.57 10.54
C CYS A 88 4.22 -10.38 11.93
N TRP A 89 3.75 -9.39 12.69
CA TRP A 89 4.25 -9.11 14.04
C TRP A 89 3.93 -10.20 15.04
N ARG A 90 2.71 -10.76 15.00
CA ARG A 90 2.36 -11.91 15.85
C ARG A 90 3.26 -13.12 15.57
N ARG A 91 3.55 -13.39 14.30
CA ARG A 91 4.46 -14.48 13.91
C ARG A 91 5.89 -14.24 14.40
N LEU A 92 6.39 -13.00 14.26
CA LEU A 92 7.70 -12.59 14.73
C LEU A 92 7.84 -12.72 16.25
N LEU A 93 6.84 -12.30 17.01
CA LEU A 93 6.78 -12.42 18.48
C LEU A 93 6.36 -13.80 18.96
N ARG A 94 6.06 -14.74 18.06
CA ARG A 94 5.56 -16.10 18.37
C ARG A 94 4.28 -16.09 19.21
N VAL A 95 3.42 -15.09 19.01
CA VAL A 95 2.14 -14.99 19.69
C VAL A 95 1.06 -15.67 18.85
N PRO A 96 0.49 -16.81 19.31
CA PRO A 96 -0.57 -17.48 18.57
C PRO A 96 -1.82 -16.60 18.50
N CYS A 97 -2.64 -16.82 17.46
CA CYS A 97 -3.89 -16.06 17.28
C CYS A 97 -4.89 -16.28 18.43
N THR A 98 -4.78 -17.43 19.12
CA THR A 98 -5.60 -17.79 20.28
C THR A 98 -5.18 -17.10 21.57
N ALA A 99 -3.98 -16.53 21.65
CA ALA A 99 -3.54 -15.79 22.82
C ALA A 99 -4.38 -14.52 22.98
N ARG A 100 -4.87 -14.29 24.21
CA ARG A 100 -5.67 -13.11 24.60
C ARG A 100 -4.82 -11.83 24.69
N ARG A 101 -3.85 -11.65 23.79
CA ARG A 101 -2.98 -10.48 23.72
C ARG A 101 -3.55 -9.45 22.77
N SER A 102 -3.73 -8.21 23.24
CA SER A 102 -4.30 -7.12 22.43
C SER A 102 -3.37 -6.72 21.27
N ASN A 103 -3.97 -6.27 20.17
CA ASN A 103 -3.23 -5.79 19.00
C ASN A 103 -2.35 -4.58 19.36
N GLN A 104 -2.85 -3.69 20.21
CA GLN A 104 -2.11 -2.52 20.69
C GLN A 104 -0.85 -2.90 21.47
N SER A 105 -0.94 -3.95 22.33
CA SER A 105 0.23 -4.47 23.06
C SER A 105 1.32 -4.97 22.13
N ILE A 106 0.94 -5.64 21.04
CA ILE A 106 1.87 -6.15 20.02
C ILE A 106 2.54 -4.99 19.28
N LEU A 107 1.77 -3.99 18.86
CA LEU A 107 2.30 -2.84 18.12
C LEU A 107 3.24 -1.99 18.99
N ARG A 108 2.94 -1.82 20.29
CA ARG A 108 3.82 -1.12 21.24
C ARG A 108 5.17 -1.82 21.41
N GLU A 109 5.18 -3.14 21.49
CA GLU A 109 6.42 -3.92 21.64
C GLU A 109 7.34 -3.84 20.41
N ILE A 110 6.75 -3.70 19.22
CA ILE A 110 7.49 -3.58 17.96
C ILE A 110 8.05 -2.17 17.74
N HIS A 111 7.55 -1.15 18.46
CA HIS A 111 7.95 0.25 18.29
C HIS A 111 7.93 0.69 16.83
N LEU A 112 6.75 0.66 16.21
CA LEU A 112 6.60 1.03 14.79
C LEU A 112 6.49 2.54 14.65
N ASP A 113 7.39 3.12 13.83
CA ASP A 113 7.30 4.53 13.43
C ASP A 113 6.11 4.77 12.49
N TYR A 114 5.84 3.81 11.60
CA TYR A 114 4.78 3.90 10.59
C TYR A 114 4.08 2.55 10.41
N SER A 115 2.76 2.60 10.17
CA SER A 115 2.01 1.44 9.70
C SER A 115 2.39 1.11 8.24
N LEU A 116 2.11 -0.12 7.80
CA LEU A 116 2.31 -0.52 6.40
C LEU A 116 1.46 0.34 5.46
N GLU A 117 0.23 0.67 5.86
CA GLU A 117 -0.64 1.59 5.12
C GLU A 117 -0.02 2.99 5.03
N GLY A 118 0.56 3.50 6.12
CA GLY A 118 1.27 4.78 6.14
C GLY A 118 2.49 4.80 5.21
N LEU A 119 3.24 3.70 5.13
CA LEU A 119 4.34 3.56 4.17
C LEU A 119 3.85 3.56 2.73
N MET A 120 2.75 2.86 2.43
CA MET A 120 2.13 2.88 1.10
C MET A 120 1.64 4.27 0.71
N LEU A 121 1.04 5.01 1.65
CA LEU A 121 0.67 6.41 1.45
C LEU A 121 1.89 7.28 1.14
N LYS A 122 2.99 7.12 1.88
CA LYS A 122 4.25 7.84 1.62
C LYS A 122 4.75 7.63 0.18
N VAL A 123 4.81 6.38 -0.28
CA VAL A 123 5.21 6.05 -1.67
C VAL A 123 4.25 6.69 -2.67
N LYS A 124 2.95 6.66 -2.39
CA LYS A 124 1.93 7.28 -3.23
C LYS A 124 2.08 8.80 -3.32
N PHE A 125 2.44 9.47 -2.22
CA PHE A 125 2.74 10.91 -2.22
C PHE A 125 4.01 11.24 -3.01
N GLN A 126 5.05 10.42 -2.88
CA GLN A 126 6.27 10.59 -3.68
C GLN A 126 5.96 10.50 -5.18
N TYR A 127 5.15 9.50 -5.56
CA TYR A 127 4.70 9.35 -6.94
C TYR A 127 3.84 10.53 -7.42
N PHE A 128 2.91 11.01 -6.58
CA PHE A 128 2.12 12.21 -6.86
C PHE A 128 3.02 13.44 -7.06
N GLY A 129 4.01 13.66 -6.20
CA GLY A 129 4.99 14.73 -6.35
C GLY A 129 5.69 14.65 -7.69
N HIS A 130 6.20 13.48 -8.05
CA HIS A 130 6.83 13.25 -9.34
C HIS A 130 5.91 13.56 -10.53
N LEU A 131 4.65 13.14 -10.47
CA LEU A 131 3.65 13.43 -11.52
C LEU A 131 3.39 14.94 -11.68
N ILE A 132 3.35 15.69 -10.59
CA ILE A 132 3.11 17.14 -10.65
C ILE A 132 4.29 17.86 -11.28
N LEU A 133 5.51 17.46 -10.94
CA LEU A 133 6.75 18.10 -11.41
C LEU A 133 7.11 17.71 -12.85
N THR A 134 6.67 16.54 -13.30
CA THR A 134 6.90 16.11 -14.68
C THR A 134 6.12 17.01 -15.65
N ALA A 135 6.73 17.36 -16.78
CA ALA A 135 6.07 18.08 -17.88
C ALA A 135 4.81 17.30 -18.34
N ASP A 136 3.93 17.94 -19.09
CA ASP A 136 2.67 17.34 -19.54
C ASP A 136 2.91 15.98 -20.22
N SER A 137 2.59 14.92 -19.50
CA SER A 137 2.73 13.54 -19.92
C SER A 137 1.36 12.88 -20.03
N LEU A 138 1.27 11.86 -20.86
CA LEU A 138 0.06 11.03 -20.97
C LEU A 138 -0.32 10.45 -19.58
N GLU A 139 0.68 10.05 -18.79
CA GLU A 139 0.52 9.52 -17.45
C GLU A 139 -0.15 10.54 -16.51
N LYS A 140 0.31 11.79 -16.52
CA LYS A 140 -0.29 12.90 -15.76
C LYS A 140 -1.74 13.13 -16.16
N SER A 141 -2.02 13.15 -17.47
CA SER A 141 -3.37 13.30 -17.99
C SER A 141 -4.29 12.13 -17.58
N LEU A 142 -3.80 10.89 -17.57
CA LEU A 142 -4.57 9.72 -17.17
C LEU A 142 -4.82 9.68 -15.64
N MET A 143 -3.84 10.03 -14.84
CA MET A 143 -3.94 9.94 -13.36
C MET A 143 -4.69 11.12 -12.75
N LEU A 144 -4.52 12.33 -13.30
CA LEU A 144 -5.14 13.57 -12.79
C LEU A 144 -6.35 14.03 -13.63
N GLY A 145 -6.48 13.54 -14.85
CA GLY A 145 -7.52 13.93 -15.80
C GLY A 145 -8.94 13.60 -15.29
N LYS A 146 -9.87 14.52 -15.58
CA LYS A 146 -11.30 14.27 -15.40
C LYS A 146 -11.82 13.53 -16.62
N ILE A 147 -12.22 12.27 -16.45
CA ILE A 147 -12.95 11.56 -17.50
C ILE A 147 -14.40 12.05 -17.43
N GLU A 148 -14.78 12.90 -18.37
CA GLU A 148 -16.17 13.31 -18.53
C GLU A 148 -16.98 12.15 -19.08
N GLY A 149 -17.92 11.66 -18.30
CA GLY A 149 -18.83 10.59 -18.69
C GLY A 149 -20.06 10.59 -17.79
N ARG A 150 -21.24 10.50 -18.42
CA ARG A 150 -22.53 10.35 -17.71
C ARG A 150 -22.55 9.00 -16.99
N ARG A 151 -22.26 8.98 -15.70
CA ARG A 151 -22.28 7.75 -14.88
C ARG A 151 -23.58 7.69 -14.07
N ARG A 152 -24.42 6.71 -14.38
CA ARG A 152 -25.50 6.26 -13.49
C ARG A 152 -24.89 5.31 -12.44
N GLY A 153 -25.06 5.61 -11.15
CA GLY A 153 -24.64 4.76 -10.04
C GLY A 153 -23.73 5.46 -9.02
N CYS A 154 -23.36 4.73 -7.96
CA CYS A 154 -22.48 5.21 -6.90
C CYS A 154 -21.11 5.64 -7.48
N GLN A 155 -20.68 6.85 -7.14
CA GLN A 155 -19.44 7.39 -7.64
C GLN A 155 -18.25 6.57 -7.13
N ARG A 156 -17.42 6.09 -8.05
CA ARG A 156 -16.25 5.27 -7.73
C ARG A 156 -15.15 6.15 -7.16
N MET A 157 -14.52 5.71 -6.07
CA MET A 157 -13.35 6.37 -5.51
C MET A 157 -12.25 6.45 -6.58
N ARG A 158 -11.77 7.66 -6.85
CA ARG A 158 -10.65 7.90 -7.77
C ARG A 158 -9.33 7.74 -7.03
N TRP A 159 -8.27 7.51 -7.77
CA TRP A 159 -6.92 7.45 -7.20
C TRP A 159 -6.56 8.72 -6.41
N LEU A 160 -6.91 9.88 -6.97
CA LEU A 160 -6.68 11.19 -6.36
C LEU A 160 -7.47 11.40 -5.06
N ASP A 161 -8.70 10.86 -4.98
CA ASP A 161 -9.53 10.95 -3.76
C ASP A 161 -8.83 10.28 -2.57
N GLY A 162 -8.06 9.20 -2.83
CA GLY A 162 -7.27 8.54 -1.79
C GLY A 162 -6.14 9.41 -1.24
N ILE A 163 -5.62 10.34 -2.04
CA ILE A 163 -4.55 11.27 -1.64
C ILE A 163 -5.17 12.46 -0.89
N THR A 164 -6.17 13.11 -1.47
CA THR A 164 -6.83 14.29 -0.87
C THR A 164 -7.48 13.96 0.46
N ASN A 165 -8.15 12.80 0.56
CA ASN A 165 -8.77 12.34 1.81
C ASN A 165 -7.75 12.00 2.90
N ALA A 166 -6.58 11.43 2.52
CA ALA A 166 -5.55 11.08 3.47
C ALA A 166 -4.85 12.30 4.08
N MET A 167 -4.79 13.42 3.34
CA MET A 167 -4.18 14.68 3.78
C MET A 167 -5.19 15.69 4.31
N ASP A 168 -6.48 15.42 4.17
CA ASP A 168 -7.55 16.37 4.44
C ASP A 168 -7.34 17.72 3.72
N MET A 169 -6.83 17.66 2.50
CA MET A 169 -6.46 18.83 1.70
C MET A 169 -7.04 18.75 0.29
N ASN A 170 -7.30 19.91 -0.30
CA ASN A 170 -7.71 19.97 -1.70
C ASN A 170 -6.49 19.86 -2.64
N LEU A 171 -6.75 19.53 -3.91
CA LEU A 171 -5.71 19.30 -4.92
C LEU A 171 -4.80 20.53 -5.12
N VAL A 172 -5.36 21.73 -5.08
CA VAL A 172 -4.60 22.99 -5.31
C VAL A 172 -3.52 23.16 -4.24
N LYS A 173 -3.89 23.02 -2.96
CA LYS A 173 -2.94 23.10 -1.85
C LYS A 173 -1.85 22.03 -1.92
N LEU A 174 -2.22 20.80 -2.33
CA LEU A 174 -1.26 19.73 -2.50
C LEU A 174 -0.26 20.01 -3.62
N GLN A 175 -0.72 20.61 -4.73
CA GLN A 175 0.15 21.02 -5.84
C GLN A 175 1.10 22.16 -5.44
N GLU A 176 0.62 23.15 -4.70
CA GLU A 176 1.43 24.23 -4.15
C GLU A 176 2.53 23.67 -3.22
N MET A 177 2.18 22.81 -2.26
CA MET A 177 3.16 22.18 -1.36
C MET A 177 4.24 21.36 -2.08
N VAL A 178 3.92 20.74 -3.20
CA VAL A 178 4.91 19.99 -3.99
C VAL A 178 5.86 20.96 -4.68
N ARG A 179 5.35 22.08 -5.24
CA ARG A 179 6.16 23.10 -5.90
C ARG A 179 7.06 23.86 -4.94
N ASP A 180 6.55 24.19 -3.74
CA ASP A 180 7.32 24.92 -2.71
C ASP A 180 8.50 24.12 -2.13
N ARG A 181 8.53 22.80 -2.31
CA ARG A 181 9.65 21.94 -1.87
C ARG A 181 10.79 21.84 -2.88
N GLU A 182 10.67 22.45 -4.05
CA GLU A 182 11.75 22.53 -5.06
C GLU A 182 12.68 23.74 -4.84
N ILE A 183 12.41 24.55 -3.83
CA ILE A 183 13.31 25.62 -3.38
C ILE A 183 14.06 25.13 -2.14
#